data_928a9cbd8be9926d0e8c009d92b59709
#
_entry.id   928a9cbd8be9926d0e8c009d92b59709
#
_cell.length_a   1.000
_cell.length_b   1.000
_cell.length_c   1.000
_cell.angle_alpha   90.00
_cell.angle_beta   90.00
_cell.angle_gamma   90.00
#
_symmetry.space_group_name_H-M   'P 1'
#
loop_
_entity.id
_entity.type
_entity.pdbx_description
1 polymer ?
#
loop_
_entity_poly.entity_id
_entity_poly.type
_entity_poly.pdbx_seq_one_letter_code
_entity_poly.pdbx_strand_id
1 'polypeptide(L)'
;MKLLSVNLGRPRAVPYTDQAEGVTGIDKRPVEGPVRVAAPGPKGIGGSGLAGDAVCELRHHGGDDQAVYAFAREDLDDWERELGRSLSNGFFGENLTTEGLDVSGALIGERWRIGSGVVLEVTSGRIPCRTFQGHMAEPGWVKRFTRKAVTGAYLRVIEPGEIRAGDAVEIVHRPDHGVTAATQFRAVTTERELLPSLLAAGDALHGEALAQVRKYLADQAR
;
A
#
# COMPACT_ATOMS: atom_id res chain seq x y z
N MET A 1 -1.96 18.98 1.40
CA MET A 1 -1.68 17.64 1.94
C MET A 1 -0.19 17.56 2.26
N LYS A 2 0.21 16.73 3.20
CA LYS A 2 1.59 16.72 3.70
C LYS A 2 2.08 15.29 3.95
N LEU A 3 3.37 15.03 3.71
CA LEU A 3 4.07 13.83 4.12
C LEU A 3 4.56 14.01 5.56
N LEU A 4 3.95 13.31 6.52
CA LEU A 4 4.33 13.43 7.95
C LEU A 4 5.63 12.71 8.25
N SER A 5 5.82 11.51 7.65
CA SER A 5 7.04 10.72 7.83
C SER A 5 7.30 9.82 6.65
N VAL A 6 8.58 9.54 6.42
CA VAL A 6 9.08 8.44 5.59
C VAL A 6 9.53 7.34 6.52
N ASN A 7 9.02 6.13 6.33
CA ASN A 7 9.25 5.03 7.25
C ASN A 7 9.96 3.87 6.53
N LEU A 8 11.03 3.36 7.13
CA LEU A 8 11.82 2.27 6.59
C LEU A 8 11.81 1.07 7.55
N GLY A 9 11.64 -0.12 6.99
CA GLY A 9 11.73 -1.38 7.70
C GLY A 9 13.14 -1.95 7.65
N ARG A 10 13.56 -2.61 8.74
CA ARG A 10 14.77 -3.40 8.78
C ARG A 10 14.41 -4.87 8.97
N PRO A 11 15.16 -5.81 8.38
CA PRO A 11 14.92 -7.24 8.58
C PRO A 11 15.00 -7.58 10.07
N ARG A 12 13.96 -8.24 10.61
CA ARG A 12 13.91 -8.73 11.99
C ARG A 12 13.36 -10.15 12.01
N ALA A 13 14.01 -11.02 12.76
CA ALA A 13 13.47 -12.34 13.05
C ALA A 13 12.25 -12.22 13.98
N VAL A 14 11.16 -12.88 13.62
CA VAL A 14 9.89 -12.88 14.37
C VAL A 14 9.23 -14.26 14.30
N PRO A 15 8.50 -14.68 15.34
CA PRO A 15 7.87 -16.00 15.36
C PRO A 15 6.54 -16.06 14.60
N TYR A 16 6.01 -14.94 14.13
CA TYR A 16 4.66 -14.82 13.57
C TYR A 16 4.59 -14.67 12.04
N THR A 17 5.75 -14.66 11.37
CA THR A 17 5.76 -14.67 9.89
C THR A 17 5.69 -16.11 9.37
N ASP A 18 5.05 -16.30 8.23
CA ASP A 18 5.01 -17.56 7.47
C ASP A 18 6.13 -17.67 6.44
N GLN A 19 7.02 -16.68 6.39
CA GLN A 19 8.20 -16.74 5.56
C GLN A 19 9.19 -17.79 6.08
N ALA A 20 9.80 -18.56 5.18
CA ALA A 20 10.69 -19.67 5.54
C ALA A 20 11.89 -19.26 6.42
N GLU A 21 12.40 -18.05 6.21
CA GLU A 21 13.54 -17.51 6.98
C GLU A 21 13.12 -16.89 8.32
N GLY A 22 11.82 -16.80 8.61
CA GLY A 22 11.30 -16.21 9.84
C GLY A 22 11.57 -14.71 10.00
N VAL A 23 11.85 -13.99 8.90
CA VAL A 23 12.29 -12.58 8.92
C VAL A 23 11.25 -11.69 8.26
N THR A 24 11.02 -10.48 8.79
CA THR A 24 10.12 -9.48 8.20
C THR A 24 10.67 -8.06 8.36
N GLY A 25 10.32 -7.18 7.43
CA GLY A 25 10.55 -5.73 7.48
C GLY A 25 9.29 -4.92 7.79
N ILE A 26 8.23 -5.55 8.35
CA ILE A 26 6.94 -4.88 8.57
C ILE A 26 6.99 -3.77 9.62
N ASP A 27 7.83 -3.90 10.64
CA ASP A 27 8.01 -2.87 11.68
C ASP A 27 8.83 -1.71 11.13
N LYS A 28 8.16 -0.85 10.35
CA LYS A 28 8.78 0.34 9.78
C LYS A 28 8.83 1.48 10.79
N ARG A 29 9.88 2.28 10.70
CA ARG A 29 10.11 3.41 11.62
C ARG A 29 10.42 4.67 10.84
N PRO A 30 9.95 5.84 11.31
CA PRO A 30 10.33 7.12 10.74
C PRO A 30 11.84 7.30 10.67
N VAL A 31 12.31 7.86 9.56
CA VAL A 31 13.72 8.21 9.39
C VAL A 31 13.88 9.70 9.16
N GLU A 32 15.03 10.24 9.53
CA GLU A 32 15.40 11.63 9.30
C GLU A 32 16.11 11.78 7.95
N GLY A 33 15.98 12.99 7.36
CA GLY A 33 16.64 13.34 6.11
C GLY A 33 15.93 12.80 4.85
N PRO A 34 16.55 13.03 3.68
CA PRO A 34 15.99 12.60 2.41
C PRO A 34 16.17 11.10 2.19
N VAL A 35 15.15 10.48 1.58
CA VAL A 35 15.17 9.07 1.16
C VAL A 35 14.97 9.03 -0.35
N ARG A 36 15.86 8.31 -1.05
CA ARG A 36 15.74 8.09 -2.49
C ARG A 36 14.60 7.13 -2.79
N VAL A 37 13.79 7.50 -3.78
CA VAL A 37 12.68 6.71 -4.31
C VAL A 37 12.96 6.40 -5.79
N ALA A 38 12.86 5.13 -6.17
CA ALA A 38 13.02 4.66 -7.55
C ALA A 38 12.22 3.39 -7.76
N ALA A 39 11.89 3.09 -9.02
CA ALA A 39 11.25 1.82 -9.37
C ALA A 39 12.18 0.64 -9.01
N PRO A 40 11.70 -0.34 -8.22
CA PRO A 40 12.54 -1.44 -7.74
C PRO A 40 12.73 -2.56 -8.77
N GLY A 41 11.96 -2.55 -9.85
CA GLY A 41 11.90 -3.64 -10.83
C GLY A 41 10.72 -4.58 -10.61
N PRO A 42 10.59 -5.63 -11.45
CA PRO A 42 9.41 -6.48 -11.48
C PRO A 42 9.22 -7.27 -10.18
N LYS A 43 7.97 -7.64 -9.89
CA LYS A 43 7.61 -8.50 -8.75
C LYS A 43 8.38 -9.82 -8.78
N GLY A 44 8.78 -10.28 -7.61
CA GLY A 44 9.62 -11.47 -7.44
C GLY A 44 11.13 -11.20 -7.51
N ILE A 45 11.53 -10.00 -7.97
CA ILE A 45 12.93 -9.55 -8.06
C ILE A 45 13.10 -8.23 -7.31
N GLY A 46 12.29 -7.21 -7.64
CA GLY A 46 12.31 -5.91 -7.01
C GLY A 46 11.70 -5.94 -5.61
N GLY A 47 12.34 -5.25 -4.66
CA GLY A 47 11.85 -5.09 -3.30
C GLY A 47 11.04 -3.80 -3.13
N SER A 48 11.49 -2.95 -2.21
CA SER A 48 10.91 -1.62 -1.97
C SER A 48 11.42 -0.57 -2.96
N GLY A 49 10.57 0.38 -3.29
CA GLY A 49 10.97 1.58 -4.04
C GLY A 49 11.74 2.61 -3.20
N LEU A 50 11.85 2.43 -1.88
CA LEU A 50 12.60 3.31 -1.01
C LEU A 50 13.98 2.73 -0.68
N ALA A 51 15.02 3.51 -0.89
CA ALA A 51 16.38 3.11 -0.53
C ALA A 51 16.49 2.83 0.97
N GLY A 52 17.06 1.67 1.33
CA GLY A 52 17.23 1.25 2.72
C GLY A 52 16.01 0.59 3.37
N ASP A 53 14.90 0.46 2.67
CA ASP A 53 13.73 -0.27 3.14
C ASP A 53 13.79 -1.76 2.78
N ALA A 54 13.41 -2.63 3.70
CA ALA A 54 13.47 -4.07 3.51
C ALA A 54 12.10 -4.67 3.19
N VAL A 55 12.02 -5.37 2.07
CA VAL A 55 10.94 -6.31 1.73
C VAL A 55 11.52 -7.72 1.76
N CYS A 56 11.14 -8.51 2.77
CA CYS A 56 11.74 -9.82 3.00
C CYS A 56 11.05 -10.97 2.22
N GLU A 57 9.85 -10.76 1.69
CA GLU A 57 9.11 -11.76 0.93
C GLU A 57 8.70 -11.19 -0.44
N LEU A 58 9.49 -11.50 -1.46
CA LEU A 58 9.33 -10.91 -2.80
C LEU A 58 8.25 -11.57 -3.67
N ARG A 59 7.80 -12.78 -3.33
CA ARG A 59 6.74 -13.46 -4.12
C ARG A 59 5.40 -12.75 -4.02
N HIS A 60 5.12 -12.15 -2.84
CA HIS A 60 3.83 -11.52 -2.55
C HIS A 60 3.93 -10.01 -2.32
N HIS A 61 5.12 -9.50 -2.06
CA HIS A 61 5.36 -8.10 -1.73
C HIS A 61 6.47 -7.50 -2.59
N GLY A 62 6.46 -6.16 -2.72
CA GLY A 62 7.44 -5.43 -3.52
C GLY A 62 7.16 -5.50 -5.02
N GLY A 63 8.15 -5.10 -5.80
CA GLY A 63 8.03 -4.90 -7.24
C GLY A 63 7.39 -3.56 -7.60
N ASP A 64 7.40 -3.23 -8.90
CA ASP A 64 7.02 -1.90 -9.38
C ASP A 64 5.62 -1.46 -8.94
N ASP A 65 4.62 -2.35 -8.95
CA ASP A 65 3.24 -2.02 -8.55
C ASP A 65 3.03 -1.90 -7.03
N GLN A 66 4.00 -2.34 -6.24
CA GLN A 66 4.00 -2.26 -4.77
C GLN A 66 5.30 -1.60 -4.25
N ALA A 67 5.86 -0.68 -5.04
CA ALA A 67 7.11 -0.01 -4.73
C ALA A 67 7.04 0.81 -3.43
N VAL A 68 5.91 1.44 -3.17
CA VAL A 68 5.67 2.30 -2.00
C VAL A 68 4.30 1.98 -1.42
N TYR A 69 4.21 1.90 -0.08
CA TYR A 69 2.94 1.80 0.62
C TYR A 69 2.67 3.07 1.41
N ALA A 70 1.51 3.69 1.21
CA ALA A 70 1.07 4.89 1.91
C ALA A 70 -0.14 4.61 2.79
N PHE A 71 -0.23 5.31 3.94
CA PHE A 71 -1.38 5.27 4.84
C PHE A 71 -1.63 6.65 5.44
N ALA A 72 -2.89 7.03 5.61
CA ALA A 72 -3.24 8.32 6.19
C ALA A 72 -3.10 8.30 7.72
N ARG A 73 -2.60 9.38 8.32
CA ARG A 73 -2.52 9.52 9.78
C ARG A 73 -3.91 9.49 10.39
N GLU A 74 -4.87 10.11 9.75
CA GLU A 74 -6.28 10.13 10.16
C GLU A 74 -6.85 8.72 10.30
N ASP A 75 -6.51 7.83 9.37
CA ASP A 75 -6.92 6.43 9.42
C ASP A 75 -6.21 5.65 10.54
N LEU A 76 -4.92 5.95 10.81
CA LEU A 76 -4.23 5.40 11.97
C LEU A 76 -4.85 5.88 13.27
N ASP A 77 -5.24 7.16 13.37
CA ASP A 77 -5.90 7.73 14.54
C ASP A 77 -7.26 7.08 14.80
N ASP A 78 -8.01 6.75 13.74
CA ASP A 78 -9.25 5.97 13.84
C ASP A 78 -9.00 4.57 14.38
N TRP A 79 -7.93 3.91 13.91
CA TRP A 79 -7.52 2.63 14.42
C TRP A 79 -7.01 2.70 15.87
N GLU A 80 -6.28 3.76 16.26
CA GLU A 80 -5.87 3.98 17.66
C GLU A 80 -7.07 4.04 18.60
N ARG A 81 -8.10 4.81 18.21
CA ARG A 81 -9.35 4.91 18.99
C ARG A 81 -10.06 3.57 19.12
N GLU A 82 -10.12 2.81 18.03
CA GLU A 82 -10.77 1.50 18.00
C GLU A 82 -10.00 0.42 18.78
N LEU A 83 -8.66 0.49 18.81
CA LEU A 83 -7.78 -0.46 19.48
C LEU A 83 -7.47 -0.07 20.93
N GLY A 84 -7.73 1.18 21.33
CA GLY A 84 -7.40 1.70 22.64
C GLY A 84 -5.89 1.79 22.92
N ARG A 85 -5.08 1.92 21.85
CA ARG A 85 -3.62 2.05 21.96
C ARG A 85 -3.03 2.92 20.85
N SER A 86 -1.90 3.57 21.12
CA SER A 86 -1.19 4.38 20.13
C SER A 86 -0.54 3.53 19.04
N LEU A 87 -0.55 4.05 17.82
CA LEU A 87 0.09 3.47 16.64
C LEU A 87 1.07 4.50 16.06
N SER A 88 2.36 4.23 16.13
CA SER A 88 3.37 5.10 15.54
C SER A 88 3.23 5.12 14.01
N ASN A 89 3.68 6.19 13.36
CA ASN A 89 3.87 6.20 11.92
C ASN A 89 4.77 5.03 11.51
N GLY A 90 4.44 4.35 10.41
CA GLY A 90 5.11 3.13 9.96
C GLY A 90 4.57 1.84 10.58
N PHE A 91 3.70 1.91 11.59
CA PHE A 91 3.25 0.73 12.34
C PHE A 91 2.46 -0.27 11.49
N PHE A 92 1.69 0.19 10.51
CA PHE A 92 1.01 -0.70 9.57
C PHE A 92 1.93 -1.19 8.45
N GLY A 93 3.24 -0.90 8.53
CA GLY A 93 4.22 -1.24 7.50
C GLY A 93 4.18 -0.28 6.31
N GLU A 94 3.57 0.88 6.48
CA GLU A 94 3.56 1.93 5.46
C GLU A 94 4.93 2.64 5.39
N ASN A 95 5.34 2.94 4.16
CA ASN A 95 6.52 3.75 3.87
C ASN A 95 6.23 5.24 4.05
N LEU A 96 5.02 5.67 3.70
CA LEU A 96 4.59 7.06 3.77
C LEU A 96 3.39 7.17 4.70
N THR A 97 3.55 7.97 5.78
CA THR A 97 2.41 8.41 6.58
C THR A 97 2.05 9.83 6.15
N THR A 98 0.84 10.03 5.65
CA THR A 98 0.36 11.31 5.11
C THR A 98 -0.66 11.96 6.01
N GLU A 99 -0.90 13.26 5.80
CA GLU A 99 -1.95 14.05 6.45
C GLU A 99 -2.73 14.87 5.41
N GLY A 100 -4.05 14.93 5.60
CA GLY A 100 -4.95 15.68 4.72
C GLY A 100 -5.23 15.00 3.39
N LEU A 101 -4.90 13.72 3.22
CA LEU A 101 -5.07 12.96 1.99
C LEU A 101 -5.91 11.69 2.27
N ASP A 102 -7.03 11.53 1.57
CA ASP A 102 -7.80 10.28 1.59
C ASP A 102 -7.07 9.21 0.77
N VAL A 103 -6.18 8.47 1.44
CA VAL A 103 -5.34 7.45 0.78
C VAL A 103 -6.15 6.24 0.34
N SER A 104 -7.08 5.79 1.17
CA SER A 104 -7.92 4.61 0.84
C SER A 104 -8.97 4.90 -0.23
N GLY A 105 -9.42 6.15 -0.32
CA GLY A 105 -10.33 6.64 -1.36
C GLY A 105 -9.63 7.16 -2.62
N ALA A 106 -8.31 7.13 -2.69
CA ALA A 106 -7.57 7.52 -3.89
C ALA A 106 -7.90 6.60 -5.07
N LEU A 107 -8.00 7.18 -6.28
CA LEU A 107 -8.36 6.44 -7.49
C LEU A 107 -7.15 5.64 -8.02
N ILE A 108 -7.39 4.43 -8.51
CA ILE A 108 -6.36 3.66 -9.22
C ILE A 108 -5.90 4.48 -10.43
N GLY A 109 -4.59 4.75 -10.54
CA GLY A 109 -4.02 5.65 -11.55
C GLY A 109 -3.95 7.12 -11.11
N GLU A 110 -4.45 7.49 -9.92
CA GLU A 110 -4.24 8.82 -9.37
C GLU A 110 -2.75 9.06 -9.12
N ARG A 111 -2.23 10.23 -9.51
CA ARG A 111 -0.81 10.54 -9.35
C ARG A 111 -0.60 11.63 -8.33
N TRP A 112 0.34 11.38 -7.45
CA TRP A 112 0.77 12.32 -6.42
C TRP A 112 2.19 12.79 -6.66
N ARG A 113 2.38 14.10 -6.68
CA ARG A 113 3.72 14.71 -6.58
C ARG A 113 4.06 14.89 -5.11
N ILE A 114 5.24 14.42 -4.72
CA ILE A 114 5.77 14.57 -3.38
C ILE A 114 7.04 15.42 -3.44
N GLY A 115 7.07 16.49 -2.65
CA GLY A 115 8.18 17.46 -2.69
C GLY A 115 8.35 18.09 -4.06
N SER A 116 9.60 18.20 -4.52
CA SER A 116 9.93 18.92 -5.74
C SER A 116 9.84 18.10 -7.03
N GLY A 117 9.76 16.76 -6.96
CA GLY A 117 9.87 16.00 -8.21
C GLY A 117 9.44 14.54 -8.20
N VAL A 118 9.30 13.89 -7.06
CA VAL A 118 8.85 12.48 -7.05
C VAL A 118 7.38 12.41 -7.44
N VAL A 119 7.04 11.58 -8.44
CA VAL A 119 5.66 11.28 -8.81
C VAL A 119 5.38 9.81 -8.59
N LEU A 120 4.35 9.54 -7.80
CA LEU A 120 3.85 8.20 -7.49
C LEU A 120 2.44 8.02 -8.05
N GLU A 121 2.09 6.80 -8.50
CA GLU A 121 0.78 6.46 -9.03
C GLU A 121 0.14 5.34 -8.22
N VAL A 122 -1.11 5.52 -7.82
CA VAL A 122 -1.91 4.54 -7.05
C VAL A 122 -2.21 3.30 -7.88
N THR A 123 -1.94 2.12 -7.32
CA THR A 123 -2.10 0.83 -8.02
C THR A 123 -3.10 -0.12 -7.36
N SER A 124 -3.16 -0.15 -6.03
CA SER A 124 -4.02 -1.09 -5.30
C SER A 124 -4.17 -0.75 -3.83
N GLY A 125 -5.17 -1.32 -3.18
CA GLY A 125 -5.25 -1.39 -1.72
C GLY A 125 -4.41 -2.54 -1.15
N ARG A 126 -3.98 -2.42 0.12
CA ARG A 126 -3.23 -3.48 0.79
C ARG A 126 -4.13 -4.63 1.25
N ILE A 127 -3.82 -5.84 0.83
CA ILE A 127 -4.42 -7.06 1.37
C ILE A 127 -3.68 -7.46 2.66
N PRO A 128 -4.39 -7.64 3.81
CA PRO A 128 -3.75 -8.02 5.06
C PRO A 128 -3.25 -9.47 5.00
N CYS A 129 -2.06 -9.71 5.55
CA CYS A 129 -1.44 -11.04 5.58
C CYS A 129 -1.25 -11.55 7.03
N ARG A 130 -0.82 -12.78 7.15
CA ARG A 130 -0.52 -13.41 8.45
C ARG A 130 0.55 -12.64 9.23
N THR A 131 1.60 -12.19 8.56
CA THR A 131 2.65 -11.38 9.19
C THR A 131 2.09 -10.09 9.78
N PHE A 132 1.17 -9.42 9.06
CA PHE A 132 0.50 -8.23 9.56
C PHE A 132 -0.36 -8.53 10.79
N GLN A 133 -1.13 -9.64 10.78
CA GLN A 133 -1.89 -10.07 11.96
C GLN A 133 -0.98 -10.33 13.17
N GLY A 134 0.13 -11.02 12.96
CA GLY A 134 1.08 -11.28 14.04
C GLY A 134 1.74 -10.02 14.58
N HIS A 135 2.09 -9.08 13.71
CA HIS A 135 2.65 -7.79 14.09
C HIS A 135 1.66 -6.95 14.90
N MET A 136 0.40 -6.97 14.53
CA MET A 136 -0.68 -6.28 15.26
C MET A 136 -0.94 -6.90 16.63
N ALA A 137 -0.64 -8.21 16.80
CA ALA A 137 -0.95 -8.99 18.01
C ALA A 137 -2.44 -8.92 18.40
N GLU A 138 -3.34 -8.77 17.40
CA GLU A 138 -4.79 -8.64 17.58
C GLU A 138 -5.51 -9.89 17.04
N PRO A 139 -6.28 -10.61 17.87
CA PRO A 139 -7.08 -11.73 17.40
C PRO A 139 -8.06 -11.32 16.28
N GLY A 140 -8.06 -12.07 15.17
CA GLY A 140 -8.96 -11.81 14.05
C GLY A 140 -8.66 -10.52 13.26
N TRP A 141 -7.44 -9.99 13.38
CA TRP A 141 -7.03 -8.75 12.73
C TRP A 141 -7.30 -8.75 11.22
N VAL A 142 -6.92 -9.82 10.50
CA VAL A 142 -7.17 -9.93 9.05
C VAL A 142 -8.63 -9.68 8.73
N LYS A 143 -9.55 -10.37 9.43
CA LYS A 143 -10.99 -10.22 9.22
C LYS A 143 -11.50 -8.81 9.56
N ARG A 144 -10.98 -8.21 10.66
CA ARG A 144 -11.35 -6.87 11.10
C ARG A 144 -10.90 -5.80 10.11
N PHE A 145 -9.65 -5.87 9.67
CA PHE A 145 -9.09 -4.97 8.68
C PHE A 145 -9.81 -5.09 7.32
N THR A 146 -10.04 -6.33 6.85
CA THR A 146 -10.75 -6.58 5.60
C THR A 146 -12.17 -6.00 5.63
N ARG A 147 -12.89 -6.16 6.73
CA ARG A 147 -14.25 -5.61 6.87
C ARG A 147 -14.27 -4.08 6.88
N LYS A 148 -13.29 -3.43 7.51
CA LYS A 148 -13.20 -1.97 7.56
C LYS A 148 -12.84 -1.38 6.19
N ALA A 149 -12.08 -2.09 5.37
CA ALA A 149 -11.65 -1.73 4.04
C ALA A 149 -10.93 -0.35 3.94
N VAL A 150 -10.35 0.11 5.05
CA VAL A 150 -9.44 1.25 5.11
C VAL A 150 -8.03 0.70 4.91
N THR A 151 -7.61 0.64 3.65
CA THR A 151 -6.51 -0.23 3.22
C THR A 151 -5.19 0.51 3.05
N GLY A 152 -5.22 1.86 3.03
CA GLY A 152 -4.13 2.61 2.43
C GLY A 152 -3.99 2.30 0.93
N ALA A 153 -2.88 2.69 0.34
CA ALA A 153 -2.62 2.45 -1.08
C ALA A 153 -1.17 2.03 -1.34
N TYR A 154 -1.00 1.05 -2.21
CA TYR A 154 0.27 0.82 -2.89
C TYR A 154 0.40 1.75 -4.08
N LEU A 155 1.65 2.14 -4.36
CA LEU A 155 1.98 3.08 -5.42
C LEU A 155 3.19 2.58 -6.20
N ARG A 156 3.17 2.83 -7.52
CA ARG A 156 4.34 2.68 -8.39
C ARG A 156 5.06 4.02 -8.56
N VAL A 157 6.35 3.96 -8.88
CA VAL A 157 7.17 5.15 -9.11
C VAL A 157 7.08 5.53 -10.59
N ILE A 158 6.56 6.74 -10.86
CA ILE A 158 6.51 7.32 -12.21
C ILE A 158 7.74 8.20 -12.45
N GLU A 159 8.04 9.09 -11.49
CA GLU A 159 9.24 9.92 -11.53
C GLU A 159 10.06 9.68 -10.26
N PRO A 160 11.30 9.20 -10.38
CA PRO A 160 12.16 8.95 -9.23
C PRO A 160 12.73 10.24 -8.66
N GLY A 161 13.21 10.20 -7.42
CA GLY A 161 13.83 11.36 -6.78
C GLY A 161 14.08 11.12 -5.30
N GLU A 162 14.04 12.17 -4.51
CA GLU A 162 14.18 12.13 -3.06
C GLU A 162 12.97 12.76 -2.38
N ILE A 163 12.54 12.17 -1.28
CA ILE A 163 11.47 12.67 -0.41
C ILE A 163 11.91 12.70 1.04
N ARG A 164 11.30 13.56 1.83
CA ARG A 164 11.53 13.65 3.29
C ARG A 164 10.27 14.06 4.03
N ALA A 165 10.26 13.81 5.31
CA ALA A 165 9.20 14.31 6.18
C ALA A 165 9.06 15.84 6.04
N GLY A 166 7.81 16.30 5.96
CA GLY A 166 7.47 17.71 5.75
C GLY A 166 7.20 18.09 4.30
N ASP A 167 7.54 17.27 3.32
CA ASP A 167 7.26 17.56 1.91
C ASP A 167 5.75 17.70 1.66
N ALA A 168 5.40 18.62 0.76
CA ALA A 168 4.04 18.75 0.27
C ALA A 168 3.64 17.52 -0.57
N VAL A 169 2.38 17.13 -0.49
CA VAL A 169 1.78 16.12 -1.37
C VAL A 169 0.70 16.80 -2.21
N GLU A 170 0.79 16.71 -3.52
CA GLU A 170 -0.14 17.32 -4.46
C GLU A 170 -0.69 16.26 -5.42
N ILE A 171 -2.01 16.22 -5.63
CA ILE A 171 -2.61 15.39 -6.66
C ILE A 171 -2.42 16.11 -8.01
N VAL A 172 -1.55 15.53 -8.85
CA VAL A 172 -1.21 16.10 -10.17
C VAL A 172 -1.97 15.45 -11.33
N HIS A 173 -2.58 14.29 -11.07
CA HIS A 173 -3.47 13.63 -12.02
C HIS A 173 -4.55 12.89 -11.24
N ARG A 174 -5.80 13.05 -11.64
CA ARG A 174 -6.95 12.31 -11.11
C ARG A 174 -7.76 11.78 -12.29
N PRO A 175 -7.86 10.44 -12.43
CA PRO A 175 -8.72 9.81 -13.43
C PRO A 175 -10.19 10.19 -13.26
N ASP A 176 -10.99 10.03 -14.30
CA ASP A 176 -12.44 10.33 -14.33
C ASP A 176 -13.33 9.12 -13.97
N HIS A 177 -12.74 7.97 -13.60
CA HIS A 177 -13.49 6.80 -13.14
C HIS A 177 -13.65 6.78 -11.61
N GLY A 178 -14.55 5.92 -11.10
CA GLY A 178 -14.82 5.80 -9.66
C GLY A 178 -14.10 4.64 -8.93
N VAL A 179 -13.09 4.02 -9.54
CA VAL A 179 -12.39 2.86 -8.94
C VAL A 179 -11.34 3.33 -7.95
N THR A 180 -11.64 3.25 -6.65
CA THR A 180 -10.71 3.60 -5.57
C THR A 180 -9.84 2.40 -5.16
N ALA A 181 -8.76 2.65 -4.40
CA ALA A 181 -7.96 1.60 -3.76
C ALA A 181 -8.84 0.70 -2.87
N ALA A 182 -9.76 1.29 -2.10
CA ALA A 182 -10.73 0.54 -1.29
C ALA A 182 -11.72 -0.28 -2.15
N THR A 183 -12.20 0.26 -3.28
CA THR A 183 -13.07 -0.49 -4.20
C THR A 183 -12.33 -1.67 -4.82
N GLN A 184 -11.10 -1.45 -5.30
CA GLN A 184 -10.25 -2.52 -5.82
C GLN A 184 -10.02 -3.61 -4.77
N PHE A 185 -9.71 -3.23 -3.54
CA PHE A 185 -9.52 -4.15 -2.43
C PHE A 185 -10.78 -5.00 -2.15
N ARG A 186 -11.96 -4.37 -2.04
CA ARG A 186 -13.22 -5.08 -1.83
C ARG A 186 -13.52 -6.07 -2.96
N ALA A 187 -13.32 -5.64 -4.20
CA ALA A 187 -13.52 -6.47 -5.38
C ALA A 187 -12.68 -7.77 -5.35
N VAL A 188 -11.42 -7.68 -4.93
CA VAL A 188 -10.51 -8.84 -4.91
C VAL A 188 -10.62 -9.68 -3.62
N THR A 189 -11.33 -9.19 -2.59
CA THR A 189 -11.43 -9.89 -1.28
C THR A 189 -12.84 -10.36 -0.95
N THR A 190 -13.81 -9.45 -0.84
CA THR A 190 -15.14 -9.72 -0.24
C THR A 190 -16.33 -9.53 -1.19
N GLU A 191 -16.21 -8.71 -2.22
CA GLU A 191 -17.31 -8.30 -3.11
C GLU A 191 -16.94 -8.56 -4.57
N ARG A 192 -16.82 -9.84 -4.92
CA ARG A 192 -16.33 -10.27 -6.25
C ARG A 192 -17.19 -9.78 -7.42
N GLU A 193 -18.44 -9.43 -7.19
CA GLU A 193 -19.34 -8.80 -8.15
C GLU A 193 -18.85 -7.42 -8.63
N LEU A 194 -17.95 -6.78 -7.87
CA LEU A 194 -17.30 -5.52 -8.26
C LEU A 194 -16.14 -5.72 -9.25
N LEU A 195 -15.64 -6.95 -9.44
CA LEU A 195 -14.48 -7.21 -10.30
C LEU A 195 -14.62 -6.61 -11.72
N PRO A 196 -15.78 -6.73 -12.42
CA PRO A 196 -15.91 -6.13 -13.76
C PRO A 196 -15.73 -4.61 -13.78
N SER A 197 -16.13 -3.92 -12.70
CA SER A 197 -16.03 -2.45 -12.63
C SER A 197 -14.57 -1.96 -12.60
N LEU A 198 -13.64 -2.80 -12.18
CA LEU A 198 -12.21 -2.47 -12.13
C LEU A 198 -11.63 -2.17 -13.52
N LEU A 199 -12.26 -2.68 -14.61
CA LEU A 199 -11.81 -2.42 -15.98
C LEU A 199 -11.85 -0.94 -16.34
N ALA A 200 -12.66 -0.13 -15.65
CA ALA A 200 -12.68 1.32 -15.84
C ALA A 200 -11.34 2.00 -15.50
N ALA A 201 -10.50 1.36 -14.70
CA ALA A 201 -9.15 1.87 -14.38
C ALA A 201 -8.13 1.67 -15.53
N GLY A 202 -8.50 0.93 -16.59
CA GLY A 202 -7.67 0.75 -17.78
C GLY A 202 -6.26 0.21 -17.48
N ASP A 203 -5.25 0.83 -18.07
CA ASP A 203 -3.85 0.43 -17.93
C ASP A 203 -3.25 0.71 -16.55
N ALA A 204 -3.92 1.50 -15.72
CA ALA A 204 -3.50 1.73 -14.33
C ALA A 204 -3.75 0.50 -13.44
N LEU A 205 -4.69 -0.38 -13.82
CA LEU A 205 -4.98 -1.59 -13.08
C LEU A 205 -3.82 -2.58 -13.19
N HIS A 206 -3.24 -2.98 -12.05
CA HIS A 206 -2.10 -3.90 -12.04
C HIS A 206 -2.49 -5.31 -12.52
N GLY A 207 -1.50 -6.03 -13.09
CA GLY A 207 -1.72 -7.29 -13.82
C GLY A 207 -2.42 -8.39 -13.02
N GLU A 208 -2.19 -8.49 -11.70
CA GLU A 208 -2.83 -9.50 -10.85
C GLU A 208 -4.33 -9.26 -10.70
N ALA A 209 -4.75 -7.99 -10.53
CA ALA A 209 -6.17 -7.66 -10.46
C ALA A 209 -6.86 -7.89 -11.81
N LEU A 210 -6.20 -7.51 -12.92
CA LEU A 210 -6.71 -7.77 -14.26
C LEU A 210 -6.88 -9.27 -14.53
N ALA A 211 -5.96 -10.12 -14.07
CA ALA A 211 -6.08 -11.57 -14.19
C ALA A 211 -7.29 -12.11 -13.41
N GLN A 212 -7.55 -11.57 -12.20
CA GLN A 212 -8.75 -11.95 -11.43
C GLN A 212 -10.04 -11.53 -12.12
N VAL A 213 -10.10 -10.33 -12.71
CA VAL A 213 -11.25 -9.87 -13.50
C VAL A 213 -11.52 -10.81 -14.68
N ARG A 214 -10.49 -11.12 -15.47
CA ARG A 214 -10.60 -12.03 -16.63
C ARG A 214 -11.10 -13.41 -16.22
N LYS A 215 -10.56 -13.96 -15.14
CA LYS A 215 -11.01 -15.25 -14.60
C LYS A 215 -12.49 -15.20 -14.20
N TYR A 216 -12.90 -14.17 -13.46
CA TYR A 216 -14.28 -14.01 -13.02
C TYR A 216 -15.26 -13.95 -14.19
N LEU A 217 -14.94 -13.14 -15.22
CA LEU A 217 -15.79 -13.03 -16.42
C LEU A 217 -15.86 -14.35 -17.20
N ALA A 218 -14.76 -15.08 -17.32
CA ALA A 218 -14.76 -16.39 -17.96
C ALA A 218 -15.61 -17.44 -17.21
N ASP A 219 -15.63 -17.38 -15.87
CA ASP A 219 -16.43 -18.28 -15.04
C ASP A 219 -17.94 -17.94 -15.13
N GLN A 220 -18.31 -16.66 -15.36
CA GLN A 220 -19.71 -16.24 -15.56
C GLN A 220 -20.27 -16.56 -16.95
N ALA A 221 -19.40 -16.79 -17.93
CA ALA A 221 -19.80 -17.09 -19.31
C ALA A 221 -20.04 -18.59 -19.56
N ARG A 222 -19.86 -19.44 -18.54
CA ARG A 222 -20.09 -20.90 -18.58
C ARG A 222 -21.46 -21.27 -18.04
#